data_61fcd1697c6ee02085ef3a62e0058c45
#
_entry.id   61fcd1697c6ee02085ef3a62e0058c45
#
_cell.length_a   1.000
_cell.length_b   1.000
_cell.length_c   1.000
_cell.angle_alpha   90.00
_cell.angle_beta   90.00
_cell.angle_gamma   90.00
#
_symmetry.space_group_name_H-M   'P 1'
#
loop_
_entity.id
_entity.type
_entity.pdbx_description
1 polymer ?
#
loop_
_entity_poly.entity_id
_entity_poly.type
_entity_poly.pdbx_seq_one_letter_code
_entity_poly.pdbx_strand_id
1 'polypeptide(L)'
;MKNLLQLLAVLLLSFPAVSQQQADLTFDASVKNPAYTTTHPKVLFDEAHFNFHTTTGRYKPFADLIGNDGYSVTPNKVKFTKESLSGNEVLVIANAGAAQATSADRTKPAFTDEECDAVREWVRAGGALLLIADHAPAGPAAAILAARFDVDMSKGYTADPANYERVVLDASWIRFSRQQKNLGDHPITRGRNASERINSVLTAGPPAGQPGWGCLFTGQSLKGPKESTALLALSTQAYDVDDPGNPEKAKMTSAAGRAQALAMPFGKGRVVVFGEAAMLTAQNHKLWHELPRHR
;
A
#
# COMPACT_ATOMS: atom_id res chain seq x y z
N MET A 1 67.36 11.94 8.78
CA MET A 1 66.12 12.22 9.52
C MET A 1 64.97 11.89 8.59
N LYS A 2 64.31 10.78 8.77
CA LYS A 2 63.25 10.28 7.88
C LYS A 2 61.92 10.67 8.47
N ASN A 3 61.20 11.56 7.76
CA ASN A 3 59.83 11.90 8.16
C ASN A 3 58.87 10.80 7.70
N LEU A 4 58.31 10.13 8.68
CA LEU A 4 57.27 9.11 8.49
C LEU A 4 55.93 9.85 8.37
N LEU A 5 55.47 10.01 7.15
CA LEU A 5 54.10 10.50 6.88
C LEU A 5 53.14 9.33 7.08
N GLN A 6 52.47 9.30 8.22
CA GLN A 6 51.38 8.35 8.43
C GLN A 6 50.16 8.86 7.70
N LEU A 7 49.84 8.25 6.56
CA LEU A 7 48.59 8.44 5.83
C LEU A 7 47.50 7.67 6.59
N LEU A 8 46.72 8.39 7.37
CA LEU A 8 45.52 7.86 8.02
C LEU A 8 44.43 7.74 6.95
N ALA A 9 44.33 6.57 6.33
CA ALA A 9 43.21 6.23 5.46
C ALA A 9 41.97 6.04 6.31
N VAL A 10 41.17 7.08 6.44
CA VAL A 10 39.80 6.99 6.97
C VAL A 10 38.99 6.23 5.92
N LEU A 11 38.78 4.95 6.13
CA LEU A 11 37.81 4.15 5.39
C LEU A 11 36.42 4.66 5.79
N LEU A 12 35.90 5.61 5.03
CA LEU A 12 34.48 5.95 5.03
C LEU A 12 33.74 4.74 4.48
N LEU A 13 33.34 3.84 5.37
CA LEU A 13 32.30 2.86 5.07
C LEU A 13 31.00 3.64 4.83
N SER A 14 30.81 4.09 3.61
CA SER A 14 29.50 4.52 3.14
C SER A 14 28.62 3.27 3.10
N PHE A 15 27.94 2.98 4.22
CA PHE A 15 26.77 2.13 4.16
C PHE A 15 25.79 2.79 3.21
N PRO A 16 25.29 2.10 2.19
CA PRO A 16 24.18 2.62 1.43
C PRO A 16 23.06 2.84 2.45
N ALA A 17 22.72 4.08 2.75
CA ALA A 17 21.52 4.42 3.47
C ALA A 17 20.36 4.00 2.56
N VAL A 18 19.92 2.76 2.70
CA VAL A 18 18.66 2.31 2.12
C VAL A 18 17.62 3.21 2.73
N SER A 19 17.10 4.15 1.96
CA SER A 19 16.00 5.00 2.39
C SER A 19 14.78 4.11 2.62
N GLN A 20 14.69 3.57 3.84
CA GLN A 20 13.55 2.77 4.23
C GLN A 20 12.37 3.72 4.44
N GLN A 21 11.21 3.35 3.94
CA GLN A 21 9.96 4.00 4.33
C GLN A 21 9.88 4.06 5.85
N GLN A 22 9.78 5.26 6.40
CA GLN A 22 9.58 5.47 7.83
C GLN A 22 8.27 6.21 8.04
N ALA A 23 7.50 5.78 9.02
CA ALA A 23 6.31 6.51 9.43
C ALA A 23 6.70 7.88 10.00
N ASP A 24 5.92 8.90 9.71
CA ASP A 24 5.98 10.15 10.44
C ASP A 24 5.32 9.96 11.80
N LEU A 25 6.13 9.80 12.84
CA LEU A 25 5.64 9.65 14.22
C LEU A 25 5.07 10.95 14.79
N THR A 26 5.26 12.07 14.11
CA THR A 26 4.69 13.38 14.48
C THR A 26 3.41 13.71 13.71
N PHE A 27 2.93 12.78 12.86
CA PHE A 27 1.67 12.93 12.14
C PHE A 27 0.51 13.16 13.11
N ASP A 28 -0.22 14.24 12.90
CA ASP A 28 -1.44 14.51 13.69
C ASP A 28 -2.56 13.59 13.23
N ALA A 29 -2.77 12.53 13.99
CA ALA A 29 -3.84 11.54 13.77
C ALA A 29 -5.17 11.96 14.43
N SER A 30 -5.33 13.19 14.92
CA SER A 30 -6.56 13.65 15.53
C SER A 30 -7.71 13.68 14.53
N VAL A 31 -8.91 13.30 14.99
CA VAL A 31 -10.14 13.31 14.19
C VAL A 31 -11.16 14.22 14.87
N LYS A 32 -11.46 15.34 14.21
CA LYS A 32 -12.38 16.35 14.76
C LYS A 32 -13.81 15.82 14.93
N ASN A 33 -14.28 15.01 14.00
CA ASN A 33 -15.62 14.44 13.99
C ASN A 33 -15.54 12.93 13.78
N PRO A 34 -15.28 12.13 14.83
CA PRO A 34 -15.15 10.69 14.70
C PRO A 34 -16.40 10.02 14.11
N ALA A 35 -16.20 9.00 13.28
CA ALA A 35 -17.29 8.24 12.69
C ALA A 35 -18.06 7.43 13.74
N TYR A 36 -17.36 6.98 14.77
CA TYR A 36 -17.90 6.11 15.81
C TYR A 36 -17.64 6.69 17.20
N THR A 37 -18.70 7.06 17.89
CA THR A 37 -18.63 7.65 19.23
C THR A 37 -19.37 6.82 20.29
N THR A 38 -20.25 5.92 19.87
CA THR A 38 -21.07 5.05 20.74
C THR A 38 -20.88 3.57 20.47
N THR A 39 -20.57 3.22 19.24
CA THR A 39 -20.20 1.87 18.82
C THR A 39 -18.76 1.92 18.30
N HIS A 40 -17.98 0.88 18.53
CA HIS A 40 -16.57 0.84 18.14
C HIS A 40 -16.31 -0.42 17.30
N PRO A 41 -16.50 -0.37 15.96
CA PRO A 41 -16.28 -1.52 15.11
C PRO A 41 -14.86 -2.06 15.29
N LYS A 42 -14.74 -3.38 15.44
CA LYS A 42 -13.47 -4.04 15.69
C LYS A 42 -12.71 -4.25 14.40
N VAL A 43 -11.48 -3.75 14.37
CA VAL A 43 -10.53 -3.94 13.29
C VAL A 43 -9.48 -4.95 13.74
N LEU A 44 -9.44 -6.09 13.07
CA LEU A 44 -8.36 -7.04 13.20
C LEU A 44 -7.26 -6.64 12.21
N PHE A 45 -6.08 -6.29 12.72
CA PHE A 45 -4.95 -5.86 11.90
C PHE A 45 -3.92 -6.99 11.81
N ASP A 46 -3.69 -7.52 10.62
CA ASP A 46 -2.80 -8.66 10.42
C ASP A 46 -1.33 -8.32 10.70
N GLU A 47 -0.73 -9.06 11.60
CA GLU A 47 0.70 -9.02 11.94
C GLU A 47 1.25 -10.45 12.13
N ALA A 48 0.53 -11.47 11.65
CA ALA A 48 0.92 -12.87 11.76
C ALA A 48 1.74 -13.36 10.54
N HIS A 49 1.67 -12.64 9.41
CA HIS A 49 2.20 -13.08 8.12
C HIS A 49 3.40 -12.24 7.68
N PHE A 50 4.42 -12.10 8.54
CA PHE A 50 5.64 -11.32 8.26
C PHE A 50 5.35 -9.96 7.62
N ASN A 51 4.29 -9.31 8.06
CA ASN A 51 3.80 -8.05 7.51
C ASN A 51 4.86 -6.96 7.65
N PHE A 52 5.12 -6.28 6.54
CA PHE A 52 6.05 -5.17 6.51
C PHE A 52 5.48 -3.92 7.21
N HIS A 53 4.15 -3.81 7.25
CA HIS A 53 3.42 -2.73 7.88
C HIS A 53 2.61 -3.24 9.06
N THR A 54 2.92 -2.75 10.25
CA THR A 54 2.30 -3.14 11.51
C THR A 54 1.71 -1.91 12.22
N THR A 55 0.79 -2.14 13.16
CA THR A 55 0.12 -1.08 13.93
C THR A 55 1.07 -0.22 14.78
N THR A 56 2.21 -0.77 15.17
CA THR A 56 3.26 -0.06 15.95
C THR A 56 4.46 0.33 15.09
N GLY A 57 4.50 -0.12 13.83
CA GLY A 57 5.55 0.15 12.87
C GLY A 57 5.15 1.24 11.86
N ARG A 58 5.34 0.95 10.57
CA ARG A 58 5.09 1.93 9.51
C ARG A 58 3.64 2.36 9.36
N TYR A 59 2.69 1.57 9.81
CA TYR A 59 1.26 1.90 9.77
C TYR A 59 0.72 2.43 11.12
N LYS A 60 1.62 2.80 12.06
CA LYS A 60 1.20 3.46 13.30
C LYS A 60 0.34 4.71 13.03
N PRO A 61 0.69 5.63 12.10
CA PRO A 61 -0.17 6.77 11.80
C PRO A 61 -1.57 6.38 11.32
N PHE A 62 -1.68 5.33 10.50
CA PHE A 62 -2.97 4.82 10.04
C PHE A 62 -3.77 4.16 11.17
N ALA A 63 -3.12 3.34 11.99
CA ALA A 63 -3.76 2.69 13.13
C ALA A 63 -4.26 3.71 14.17
N ASP A 64 -3.46 4.74 14.47
CA ASP A 64 -3.85 5.83 15.36
C ASP A 64 -5.01 6.64 14.77
N LEU A 65 -4.99 6.94 13.46
CA LEU A 65 -6.04 7.69 12.79
C LEU A 65 -7.40 6.98 12.87
N ILE A 66 -7.45 5.68 12.52
CA ILE A 66 -8.71 4.93 12.59
C ILE A 66 -9.14 4.68 14.04
N GLY A 67 -8.19 4.53 14.99
CA GLY A 67 -8.49 4.48 16.42
C GLY A 67 -9.14 5.77 16.91
N ASN A 68 -8.62 6.92 16.51
CA ASN A 68 -9.19 8.23 16.84
C ASN A 68 -10.53 8.52 16.10
N ASP A 69 -10.78 7.85 14.98
CA ASP A 69 -12.08 7.87 14.29
C ASP A 69 -13.11 6.92 14.93
N GLY A 70 -12.71 6.23 16.01
CA GLY A 70 -13.58 5.44 16.88
C GLY A 70 -13.58 3.94 16.63
N TYR A 71 -12.69 3.40 15.80
CA TYR A 71 -12.53 1.95 15.65
C TYR A 71 -11.72 1.35 16.82
N SER A 72 -12.02 0.09 17.17
CA SER A 72 -11.22 -0.70 18.10
C SER A 72 -10.20 -1.54 17.32
N VAL A 73 -8.94 -1.11 17.26
CA VAL A 73 -7.88 -1.77 16.49
C VAL A 73 -7.13 -2.77 17.35
N THR A 74 -7.04 -4.02 16.87
CA THR A 74 -6.33 -5.11 17.57
C THR A 74 -5.37 -5.80 16.59
N PRO A 75 -4.08 -5.92 16.90
CA PRO A 75 -3.14 -6.69 16.09
C PRO A 75 -3.44 -8.20 16.17
N ASN A 76 -3.51 -8.84 15.01
CA ASN A 76 -3.63 -10.29 14.88
C ASN A 76 -2.24 -10.94 14.84
N LYS A 77 -2.00 -11.93 15.69
CA LYS A 77 -0.74 -12.66 15.78
C LYS A 77 -0.88 -14.15 15.44
N VAL A 78 -2.04 -14.57 14.96
CA VAL A 78 -2.35 -15.97 14.68
C VAL A 78 -2.87 -16.14 13.25
N LYS A 79 -2.80 -17.35 12.75
CA LYS A 79 -3.35 -17.71 11.43
C LYS A 79 -4.84 -17.43 11.34
N PHE A 80 -5.32 -17.14 10.13
CA PHE A 80 -6.73 -16.91 9.89
C PHE A 80 -7.52 -18.21 9.97
N THR A 81 -8.47 -18.24 10.89
CA THR A 81 -9.48 -19.29 11.01
C THR A 81 -10.84 -18.65 11.22
N LYS A 82 -11.90 -19.43 11.14
CA LYS A 82 -13.25 -18.94 11.44
C LYS A 82 -13.31 -18.32 12.84
N GLU A 83 -12.62 -18.92 13.80
CA GLU A 83 -12.59 -18.49 15.21
C GLU A 83 -11.80 -17.18 15.37
N SER A 84 -10.61 -17.07 14.77
CA SER A 84 -9.77 -15.86 14.88
C SER A 84 -10.40 -14.64 14.20
N LEU A 85 -11.21 -14.85 13.16
CA LEU A 85 -11.94 -13.79 12.45
C LEU A 85 -13.27 -13.41 13.12
N SER A 86 -13.81 -14.30 13.96
CA SER A 86 -15.12 -14.12 14.60
C SER A 86 -15.15 -12.89 15.49
N GLY A 87 -16.29 -12.16 15.45
CA GLY A 87 -16.49 -10.98 16.28
C GLY A 87 -15.71 -9.72 15.85
N ASN A 88 -15.06 -9.77 14.68
CA ASN A 88 -14.45 -8.59 14.05
C ASN A 88 -15.30 -8.14 12.85
N GLU A 89 -15.37 -6.85 12.60
CA GLU A 89 -16.10 -6.25 11.47
C GLU A 89 -15.18 -5.94 10.29
N VAL A 90 -13.90 -5.64 10.55
CA VAL A 90 -12.92 -5.27 9.54
C VAL A 90 -11.64 -6.08 9.71
N LEU A 91 -11.09 -6.59 8.62
CA LEU A 91 -9.75 -7.18 8.54
C LEU A 91 -8.87 -6.27 7.68
N VAL A 92 -7.73 -5.85 8.22
CA VAL A 92 -6.70 -5.12 7.50
C VAL A 92 -5.48 -6.01 7.33
N ILE A 93 -5.04 -6.20 6.10
CA ILE A 93 -3.80 -6.92 5.76
C ILE A 93 -2.92 -5.97 4.95
N ALA A 94 -1.70 -5.72 5.41
CA ALA A 94 -0.80 -4.78 4.76
C ALA A 94 0.60 -5.39 4.53
N ASN A 95 0.95 -5.55 3.26
CA ASN A 95 2.23 -6.12 2.79
C ASN A 95 2.63 -7.38 3.55
N ALA A 96 1.73 -8.37 3.55
CA ALA A 96 2.00 -9.70 4.07
C ALA A 96 3.09 -10.41 3.25
N GLY A 97 3.88 -11.25 3.89
CA GLY A 97 4.91 -12.06 3.26
C GLY A 97 4.94 -13.49 3.80
N ALA A 98 5.52 -14.41 3.05
CA ALA A 98 5.67 -15.81 3.47
C ALA A 98 6.83 -16.01 4.45
N ALA A 99 7.81 -15.10 4.47
CA ALA A 99 9.02 -15.21 5.25
C ALA A 99 9.59 -13.84 5.59
N GLN A 100 10.63 -13.81 6.43
CA GLN A 100 11.31 -12.58 6.81
C GLN A 100 11.92 -11.87 5.58
N ALA A 101 12.13 -10.56 5.71
CA ALA A 101 12.53 -9.67 4.61
C ALA A 101 13.80 -10.09 3.83
N THR A 102 14.70 -10.82 4.46
CA THR A 102 15.96 -11.29 3.87
C THR A 102 15.88 -12.67 3.21
N SER A 103 14.72 -13.34 3.28
CA SER A 103 14.54 -14.69 2.73
C SER A 103 14.26 -14.66 1.23
N ALA A 104 14.85 -15.60 0.48
CA ALA A 104 14.53 -15.85 -0.92
C ALA A 104 13.07 -16.29 -1.14
N ASP A 105 12.40 -16.73 -0.09
CA ASP A 105 11.03 -17.22 -0.14
C ASP A 105 9.97 -16.11 -0.01
N ARG A 106 10.36 -14.85 0.08
CA ARG A 106 9.45 -13.70 0.27
C ARG A 106 8.34 -13.59 -0.77
N THR A 107 8.55 -14.09 -1.97
CA THR A 107 7.56 -14.07 -3.06
C THR A 107 6.61 -15.27 -3.06
N LYS A 108 6.84 -16.26 -2.18
CA LYS A 108 5.89 -17.36 -2.00
C LYS A 108 4.58 -16.85 -1.38
N PRO A 109 3.47 -17.60 -1.49
CA PRO A 109 2.22 -17.22 -0.85
C PRO A 109 2.39 -16.97 0.65
N ALA A 110 1.83 -15.86 1.13
CA ALA A 110 1.84 -15.52 2.55
C ALA A 110 0.83 -16.35 3.35
N PHE A 111 -0.20 -16.85 2.69
CA PHE A 111 -1.34 -17.53 3.30
C PHE A 111 -1.47 -18.94 2.76
N THR A 112 -2.01 -19.85 3.57
CA THR A 112 -2.45 -21.17 3.10
C THR A 112 -3.80 -21.06 2.40
N ASP A 113 -4.20 -22.12 1.68
CA ASP A 113 -5.53 -22.16 1.05
C ASP A 113 -6.65 -22.10 2.09
N GLU A 114 -6.49 -22.77 3.23
CA GLU A 114 -7.45 -22.78 4.33
C GLU A 114 -7.62 -21.37 4.92
N GLU A 115 -6.54 -20.61 5.09
CA GLU A 115 -6.59 -19.22 5.54
C GLU A 115 -7.31 -18.33 4.53
N CYS A 116 -7.00 -18.47 3.24
CA CYS A 116 -7.68 -17.74 2.18
C CYS A 116 -9.19 -18.03 2.14
N ASP A 117 -9.57 -19.31 2.30
CA ASP A 117 -10.97 -19.74 2.31
C ASP A 117 -11.69 -19.26 3.58
N ALA A 118 -11.03 -19.26 4.74
CA ALA A 118 -11.58 -18.70 5.98
C ALA A 118 -11.88 -17.20 5.84
N VAL A 119 -10.95 -16.42 5.29
CA VAL A 119 -11.14 -14.99 5.03
C VAL A 119 -12.27 -14.77 4.01
N ARG A 120 -12.29 -15.53 2.91
CA ARG A 120 -13.34 -15.43 1.89
C ARG A 120 -14.73 -15.68 2.45
N GLU A 121 -14.92 -16.75 3.23
CA GLU A 121 -16.23 -17.07 3.82
C GLU A 121 -16.64 -16.05 4.89
N TRP A 122 -15.68 -15.54 5.68
CA TRP A 122 -15.93 -14.47 6.64
C TRP A 122 -16.39 -13.17 5.93
N VAL A 123 -15.74 -12.78 4.84
CA VAL A 123 -16.19 -11.62 4.04
C VAL A 123 -17.57 -11.88 3.45
N ARG A 124 -17.80 -13.10 2.87
CA ARG A 124 -19.12 -13.47 2.30
C ARG A 124 -20.25 -13.35 3.32
N ALA A 125 -19.95 -13.63 4.60
CA ALA A 125 -20.91 -13.54 5.70
C ALA A 125 -21.17 -12.09 6.17
N GLY A 126 -20.39 -11.10 5.75
CA GLY A 126 -20.61 -9.69 6.09
C GLY A 126 -19.36 -8.92 6.53
N GLY A 127 -18.22 -9.56 6.65
CA GLY A 127 -16.95 -8.91 7.00
C GLY A 127 -16.48 -7.91 5.93
N ALA A 128 -15.62 -6.98 6.33
CA ALA A 128 -14.99 -6.02 5.43
C ALA A 128 -13.48 -6.25 5.36
N LEU A 129 -12.95 -6.53 4.18
CA LEU A 129 -11.51 -6.72 3.95
C LEU A 129 -10.89 -5.47 3.33
N LEU A 130 -9.80 -4.99 3.93
CA LEU A 130 -8.84 -4.08 3.31
C LEU A 130 -7.52 -4.84 3.08
N LEU A 131 -7.28 -5.23 1.84
CA LEU A 131 -6.06 -5.91 1.40
C LEU A 131 -5.14 -4.91 0.71
N ILE A 132 -3.97 -4.70 1.28
CA ILE A 132 -2.95 -3.80 0.76
C ILE A 132 -1.71 -4.63 0.44
N ALA A 133 -1.32 -4.63 -0.82
CA ALA A 133 -0.10 -5.29 -1.27
C ALA A 133 0.48 -4.51 -2.45
N ASP A 134 1.63 -3.90 -2.24
CA ASP A 134 2.35 -3.22 -3.31
C ASP A 134 3.07 -4.23 -4.25
N HIS A 135 3.99 -3.77 -5.08
CA HIS A 135 4.77 -4.60 -6.00
C HIS A 135 5.43 -5.83 -5.33
N ALA A 136 6.22 -6.57 -6.08
CA ALA A 136 7.02 -7.67 -5.51
C ALA A 136 7.95 -7.16 -4.38
N PRO A 137 8.04 -7.88 -3.25
CA PRO A 137 7.55 -9.25 -3.03
C PRO A 137 6.11 -9.36 -2.48
N ALA A 138 5.48 -8.26 -2.02
CA ALA A 138 4.19 -8.31 -1.33
C ALA A 138 3.04 -8.72 -2.28
N GLY A 139 3.03 -8.22 -3.52
CA GLY A 139 2.04 -8.60 -4.51
C GLY A 139 2.00 -10.11 -4.79
N PRO A 140 3.12 -10.76 -5.15
CA PRO A 140 3.16 -12.21 -5.29
C PRO A 140 2.70 -12.96 -4.03
N ALA A 141 3.09 -12.50 -2.84
CA ALA A 141 2.73 -13.16 -1.59
C ALA A 141 1.23 -13.08 -1.27
N ALA A 142 0.57 -11.96 -1.62
CA ALA A 142 -0.85 -11.74 -1.38
C ALA A 142 -1.76 -12.25 -2.52
N ALA A 143 -1.22 -12.57 -3.69
CA ALA A 143 -1.99 -12.89 -4.90
C ALA A 143 -2.95 -14.08 -4.70
N ILE A 144 -2.58 -15.07 -3.90
CA ILE A 144 -3.44 -16.25 -3.61
C ILE A 144 -4.74 -15.84 -2.90
N LEU A 145 -4.65 -14.88 -1.97
CA LEU A 145 -5.82 -14.34 -1.27
C LEU A 145 -6.65 -13.43 -2.19
N ALA A 146 -5.98 -12.55 -2.96
CA ALA A 146 -6.65 -11.66 -3.91
C ALA A 146 -7.46 -12.44 -4.95
N ALA A 147 -6.94 -13.58 -5.42
CA ALA A 147 -7.63 -14.46 -6.36
C ALA A 147 -8.94 -15.05 -5.82
N ARG A 148 -9.11 -15.18 -4.48
CA ARG A 148 -10.38 -15.60 -3.86
C ARG A 148 -11.53 -14.59 -4.10
N PHE A 149 -11.19 -13.41 -4.52
CA PHE A 149 -12.10 -12.29 -4.83
C PHE A 149 -12.04 -11.89 -6.31
N ASP A 150 -11.53 -12.77 -7.17
CA ASP A 150 -11.36 -12.53 -8.61
C ASP A 150 -10.51 -11.29 -8.93
N VAL A 151 -9.56 -10.94 -8.04
CA VAL A 151 -8.61 -9.87 -8.27
C VAL A 151 -7.27 -10.43 -8.76
N ASP A 152 -6.88 -10.01 -9.97
CA ASP A 152 -5.56 -10.27 -10.53
C ASP A 152 -4.59 -9.14 -10.16
N MET A 153 -3.49 -9.50 -9.51
CA MET A 153 -2.38 -8.62 -9.16
C MET A 153 -1.27 -8.73 -10.21
N SER A 154 -0.80 -7.60 -10.75
CA SER A 154 0.27 -7.62 -11.77
C SER A 154 1.61 -8.11 -11.21
N LYS A 155 1.85 -7.90 -9.90
CA LYS A 155 3.09 -8.23 -9.18
C LYS A 155 4.30 -7.41 -9.62
N GLY A 156 4.14 -6.55 -10.64
CA GLY A 156 5.15 -5.66 -11.19
C GLY A 156 5.09 -4.26 -10.55
N TYR A 157 5.88 -3.37 -11.12
CA TYR A 157 5.97 -1.96 -10.73
C TYR A 157 5.21 -1.14 -11.75
N THR A 158 4.18 -0.43 -11.32
CA THR A 158 3.30 0.31 -12.22
C THR A 158 3.80 1.74 -12.43
N ALA A 159 3.83 2.17 -13.69
CA ALA A 159 4.05 3.55 -14.09
C ALA A 159 2.89 4.03 -14.97
N ASP A 160 2.54 5.32 -14.86
CA ASP A 160 1.52 5.96 -15.68
C ASP A 160 2.02 7.30 -16.24
N PRO A 161 2.60 7.31 -17.44
CA PRO A 161 3.15 8.51 -18.09
C PRO A 161 2.13 9.64 -18.33
N ALA A 162 0.83 9.31 -18.35
CA ALA A 162 -0.21 10.32 -18.54
C ALA A 162 -0.56 11.07 -17.25
N ASN A 163 -0.37 10.43 -16.09
CA ASN A 163 -0.90 10.90 -14.81
C ASN A 163 0.16 11.01 -13.69
N TYR A 164 1.42 11.12 -14.01
CA TYR A 164 2.46 11.22 -12.99
C TYR A 164 2.62 12.63 -12.41
N GLU A 165 3.24 12.72 -11.22
CA GLU A 165 3.60 13.97 -10.58
C GLU A 165 4.79 14.62 -11.30
N ARG A 166 4.53 15.69 -12.04
CA ARG A 166 5.50 16.30 -12.95
C ARG A 166 6.70 16.96 -12.26
N VAL A 167 6.55 17.35 -11.02
CA VAL A 167 7.64 17.95 -10.24
C VAL A 167 8.73 16.91 -9.94
N VAL A 168 8.35 15.65 -9.84
CA VAL A 168 9.27 14.55 -9.52
C VAL A 168 9.91 13.95 -10.79
N LEU A 169 9.27 14.12 -11.96
CA LEU A 169 9.69 13.58 -13.25
C LEU A 169 9.81 12.03 -13.26
N ASP A 170 9.03 11.35 -12.44
CA ASP A 170 9.00 9.89 -12.34
C ASP A 170 7.56 9.39 -12.54
N ALA A 171 7.36 8.60 -13.60
CA ALA A 171 6.05 8.07 -13.99
C ALA A 171 5.46 7.07 -12.97
N SER A 172 6.24 6.63 -11.99
CA SER A 172 5.76 5.78 -10.90
C SER A 172 5.07 6.55 -9.77
N TRP A 173 5.24 7.88 -9.74
CA TRP A 173 4.53 8.77 -8.83
C TRP A 173 3.20 9.19 -9.45
N ILE A 174 2.19 8.38 -9.29
CA ILE A 174 0.93 8.55 -10.00
C ILE A 174 -0.01 9.43 -9.20
N ARG A 175 -0.53 10.48 -9.86
CA ARG A 175 -1.56 11.35 -9.30
C ARG A 175 -2.93 10.92 -9.81
N PHE A 176 -3.80 10.61 -8.89
CA PHE A 176 -5.22 10.36 -9.15
C PHE A 176 -6.03 11.55 -8.66
N SER A 177 -6.91 12.07 -9.50
CA SER A 177 -7.73 13.22 -9.12
C SER A 177 -9.09 13.20 -9.83
N ARG A 178 -10.05 13.91 -9.24
CA ARG A 178 -11.36 14.10 -9.89
C ARG A 178 -11.24 14.94 -11.16
N GLN A 179 -10.30 15.88 -11.19
CA GLN A 179 -10.02 16.71 -12.36
C GLN A 179 -9.55 15.86 -13.55
N GLN A 180 -8.67 14.89 -13.32
CA GLN A 180 -8.18 13.96 -14.32
C GLN A 180 -9.16 12.81 -14.62
N LYS A 181 -10.26 12.71 -13.87
CA LYS A 181 -11.28 11.64 -13.98
C LYS A 181 -10.74 10.22 -13.78
N ASN A 182 -9.60 10.08 -13.08
CA ASN A 182 -8.99 8.82 -12.75
C ASN A 182 -9.11 8.46 -11.25
N LEU A 183 -9.75 9.33 -10.45
CA LEU A 183 -10.20 9.04 -9.09
C LEU A 183 -11.70 8.64 -9.13
N GLY A 184 -11.99 7.39 -8.80
CA GLY A 184 -13.32 6.80 -8.88
C GLY A 184 -14.33 7.48 -7.95
N ASP A 185 -15.59 7.57 -8.37
CA ASP A 185 -16.68 8.08 -7.57
C ASP A 185 -17.32 6.95 -6.76
N HIS A 186 -16.93 6.83 -5.50
CA HIS A 186 -17.33 5.77 -4.59
C HIS A 186 -17.56 6.36 -3.18
N PRO A 187 -18.37 5.78 -2.29
CA PRO A 187 -18.53 6.26 -0.91
C PRO A 187 -17.19 6.51 -0.19
N ILE A 188 -16.18 5.64 -0.40
CA ILE A 188 -14.82 5.82 0.17
C ILE A 188 -14.18 7.15 -0.26
N THR A 189 -14.36 7.56 -1.52
CA THR A 189 -13.75 8.78 -2.05
C THR A 189 -14.66 10.00 -1.94
N ARG A 190 -15.99 9.80 -1.73
CA ARG A 190 -16.94 10.89 -1.49
C ARG A 190 -16.89 11.40 -0.06
N GLY A 191 -16.52 10.54 0.90
CA GLY A 191 -16.65 10.84 2.31
C GLY A 191 -18.12 10.89 2.78
N ARG A 192 -18.35 11.19 4.05
CA ARG A 192 -19.68 11.36 4.66
C ARG A 192 -20.33 12.70 4.27
N ASN A 193 -19.49 13.68 3.92
CA ASN A 193 -19.90 15.04 3.54
C ASN A 193 -18.83 15.70 2.67
N ALA A 194 -19.10 16.92 2.22
CA ALA A 194 -18.20 17.65 1.30
C ALA A 194 -16.81 17.94 1.87
N SER A 195 -16.67 18.11 3.19
CA SER A 195 -15.37 18.39 3.81
C SER A 195 -14.46 17.17 3.91
N GLU A 196 -15.03 15.96 3.81
CA GLU A 196 -14.29 14.70 3.81
C GLU A 196 -14.00 14.18 2.40
N ARG A 197 -14.52 14.87 1.39
CA ARG A 197 -14.38 14.43 0.00
C ARG A 197 -12.91 14.43 -0.44
N ILE A 198 -12.45 13.28 -0.88
CA ILE A 198 -11.12 13.13 -1.48
C ILE A 198 -11.15 13.71 -2.90
N ASN A 199 -10.31 14.69 -3.17
CA ASN A 199 -10.19 15.33 -4.49
C ASN A 199 -8.97 14.84 -5.27
N SER A 200 -7.92 14.44 -4.57
CA SER A 200 -6.72 13.83 -5.19
C SER A 200 -6.03 12.88 -4.23
N VAL A 201 -5.37 11.88 -4.80
CA VAL A 201 -4.48 10.93 -4.13
C VAL A 201 -3.18 10.93 -4.92
N LEU A 202 -2.05 10.90 -4.25
CA LEU A 202 -0.75 10.66 -4.84
C LEU A 202 -0.20 9.35 -4.28
N THR A 203 0.08 8.41 -5.16
CA THR A 203 0.80 7.20 -4.82
C THR A 203 2.28 7.48 -5.07
N ALA A 204 3.06 7.49 -3.99
CA ALA A 204 4.40 8.05 -4.01
C ALA A 204 5.47 6.97 -4.15
N GLY A 205 6.49 7.28 -4.96
CA GLY A 205 7.78 6.61 -4.99
C GLY A 205 8.78 7.24 -4.01
N PRO A 206 10.07 6.88 -4.04
CA PRO A 206 11.12 7.45 -3.19
C PRO A 206 11.37 8.93 -3.52
N PRO A 207 11.96 9.71 -2.58
CA PRO A 207 12.28 11.10 -2.83
C PRO A 207 13.23 11.27 -4.01
N ALA A 208 12.95 12.24 -4.87
CA ALA A 208 13.84 12.66 -5.94
C ALA A 208 15.19 13.10 -5.37
N GLY A 209 16.30 12.64 -5.95
CA GLY A 209 17.66 13.12 -5.59
C GLY A 209 18.63 12.03 -5.12
N GLN A 210 18.25 10.79 -5.10
CA GLN A 210 19.20 9.68 -4.95
C GLN A 210 19.58 9.16 -6.35
N PRO A 211 20.79 9.45 -6.86
CA PRO A 211 21.28 8.82 -8.09
C PRO A 211 21.63 7.37 -7.75
N GLY A 212 20.85 6.46 -8.24
CA GLY A 212 21.04 5.03 -8.05
C GLY A 212 19.72 4.35 -7.80
N TRP A 213 19.44 3.36 -8.56
CA TRP A 213 18.30 2.46 -8.64
C TRP A 213 17.88 1.81 -7.29
N GLY A 214 17.87 2.56 -6.19
CA GLY A 214 17.55 2.10 -4.85
C GLY A 214 16.12 2.43 -4.47
N CYS A 215 15.28 1.41 -4.42
CA CYS A 215 13.92 1.41 -3.89
C CYS A 215 12.90 2.24 -4.67
N LEU A 216 12.45 1.68 -5.78
CA LEU A 216 11.20 2.07 -6.41
C LEU A 216 10.04 1.67 -5.48
N PHE A 217 9.51 2.62 -4.73
CA PHE A 217 8.26 2.44 -4.00
C PHE A 217 7.12 2.87 -4.91
N THR A 218 6.76 2.03 -5.84
CA THR A 218 5.58 2.23 -6.65
C THR A 218 4.63 1.06 -6.41
N GLY A 219 3.35 1.32 -6.58
CA GLY A 219 2.36 0.27 -6.48
C GLY A 219 2.40 -0.67 -7.67
N GLN A 220 1.61 -1.72 -7.57
CA GLN A 220 1.28 -2.63 -8.67
C GLN A 220 -0.10 -2.32 -9.23
N SER A 221 -0.38 -2.76 -10.45
CA SER A 221 -1.71 -2.68 -11.03
C SER A 221 -2.58 -3.89 -10.66
N LEU A 222 -3.87 -3.65 -10.57
CA LEU A 222 -4.91 -4.61 -10.18
C LEU A 222 -5.95 -4.69 -11.29
N LYS A 223 -6.50 -5.89 -11.52
CA LYS A 223 -7.70 -6.09 -12.34
C LYS A 223 -8.72 -6.86 -11.51
N GLY A 224 -9.86 -6.27 -11.27
CA GLY A 224 -10.96 -6.87 -10.51
C GLY A 224 -12.04 -7.46 -11.40
N PRO A 225 -13.05 -8.11 -10.79
CA PRO A 225 -14.26 -8.56 -11.48
C PRO A 225 -15.06 -7.36 -12.02
N LYS A 226 -16.04 -7.64 -12.88
CA LYS A 226 -16.82 -6.61 -13.60
C LYS A 226 -17.56 -5.65 -12.67
N GLU A 227 -18.02 -6.14 -11.53
CA GLU A 227 -18.74 -5.36 -10.51
C GLU A 227 -17.82 -4.50 -9.63
N SER A 228 -16.52 -4.60 -9.78
CA SER A 228 -15.57 -3.76 -9.03
C SER A 228 -15.59 -2.32 -9.53
N THR A 229 -15.42 -1.38 -8.60
CA THR A 229 -15.19 0.02 -8.89
C THR A 229 -13.69 0.31 -8.82
N ALA A 230 -13.11 0.82 -9.90
CA ALA A 230 -11.75 1.35 -9.87
C ALA A 230 -11.73 2.65 -9.05
N LEU A 231 -11.13 2.61 -7.86
CA LEU A 231 -10.94 3.80 -7.03
C LEU A 231 -9.81 4.68 -7.59
N LEU A 232 -8.74 4.04 -8.05
CA LEU A 232 -7.54 4.68 -8.62
C LEU A 232 -7.30 4.08 -10.01
N ALA A 233 -7.96 4.63 -11.02
CA ALA A 233 -7.92 4.08 -12.38
C ALA A 233 -6.67 4.50 -13.14
N LEU A 234 -6.00 3.56 -13.79
CA LEU A 234 -4.83 3.80 -14.61
C LEU A 234 -5.21 4.23 -16.02
N SER A 235 -4.35 5.01 -16.68
CA SER A 235 -4.55 5.46 -18.06
C SER A 235 -4.28 4.34 -19.06
N THR A 236 -4.61 4.60 -20.31
CA THR A 236 -4.27 3.69 -21.43
C THR A 236 -2.78 3.63 -21.73
N GLN A 237 -1.97 4.56 -21.18
CA GLN A 237 -0.52 4.60 -21.32
C GLN A 237 0.21 3.91 -20.17
N ALA A 238 -0.52 3.50 -19.13
CA ALA A 238 0.07 2.83 -17.98
C ALA A 238 0.64 1.46 -18.34
N TYR A 239 1.71 1.10 -17.67
CA TYR A 239 2.39 -0.18 -17.83
C TYR A 239 2.98 -0.68 -16.51
N ASP A 240 3.15 -2.00 -16.41
CA ASP A 240 3.85 -2.67 -15.34
C ASP A 240 5.24 -3.11 -15.82
N VAL A 241 6.23 -3.02 -14.93
CA VAL A 241 7.61 -3.50 -15.12
C VAL A 241 7.88 -4.63 -14.13
N ASP A 242 8.36 -5.78 -14.58
CA ASP A 242 8.57 -6.95 -13.71
C ASP A 242 9.89 -6.92 -12.93
N ASP A 243 10.94 -6.33 -13.48
CA ASP A 243 12.27 -6.21 -12.86
C ASP A 243 12.90 -4.84 -13.13
N PRO A 244 12.47 -3.79 -12.41
CA PRO A 244 13.01 -2.45 -12.63
C PRO A 244 14.50 -2.30 -12.22
N GLY A 245 15.01 -3.23 -11.41
CA GLY A 245 16.44 -3.28 -11.04
C GLY A 245 17.34 -3.79 -12.17
N ASN A 246 16.76 -4.35 -13.22
CA ASN A 246 17.50 -4.88 -14.37
C ASN A 246 16.84 -4.43 -15.69
N PRO A 247 17.00 -3.15 -16.07
CA PRO A 247 16.26 -2.58 -17.20
C PRO A 247 16.53 -3.26 -18.55
N GLU A 248 17.67 -3.94 -18.73
CA GLU A 248 17.97 -4.67 -19.94
C GLU A 248 17.15 -5.96 -20.09
N LYS A 249 16.67 -6.52 -18.97
CA LYS A 249 15.87 -7.75 -18.94
C LYS A 249 14.40 -7.50 -18.60
N ALA A 250 14.11 -6.33 -18.07
CA ALA A 250 12.77 -5.96 -17.62
C ALA A 250 11.76 -6.04 -18.78
N LYS A 251 10.64 -6.69 -18.53
CA LYS A 251 9.50 -6.73 -19.43
C LYS A 251 8.49 -5.68 -19.02
N MET A 252 8.04 -4.94 -20.01
CA MET A 252 6.95 -3.99 -19.84
C MET A 252 5.65 -4.63 -20.34
N THR A 253 4.62 -4.61 -19.49
CA THR A 253 3.29 -5.14 -19.84
C THR A 253 2.27 -4.01 -19.69
N SER A 254 1.35 -3.87 -20.65
CA SER A 254 0.31 -2.83 -20.57
C SER A 254 -0.55 -3.01 -19.34
N ALA A 255 -0.74 -1.92 -18.59
CA ALA A 255 -1.68 -1.80 -17.47
C ALA A 255 -2.96 -1.03 -17.86
N ALA A 256 -3.22 -0.84 -19.15
CA ALA A 256 -4.44 -0.19 -19.64
C ALA A 256 -5.70 -0.92 -19.14
N GLY A 257 -6.66 -0.15 -18.61
CA GLY A 257 -7.89 -0.70 -18.04
C GLY A 257 -7.74 -1.40 -16.68
N ARG A 258 -6.58 -1.29 -16.05
CA ARG A 258 -6.32 -1.73 -14.67
C ARG A 258 -6.42 -0.54 -13.70
N ALA A 259 -6.24 -0.79 -12.42
CA ALA A 259 -6.31 0.23 -11.37
C ALA A 259 -5.24 -0.03 -10.30
N GLN A 260 -4.86 0.98 -9.52
CA GLN A 260 -4.07 0.77 -8.30
C GLN A 260 -4.92 0.55 -7.05
N ALA A 261 -6.22 0.81 -7.11
CA ALA A 261 -7.14 0.46 -6.04
C ALA A 261 -8.51 0.10 -6.59
N LEU A 262 -9.14 -0.90 -5.97
CA LEU A 262 -10.45 -1.43 -6.31
C LEU A 262 -11.33 -1.52 -5.07
N ALA A 263 -12.62 -1.30 -5.24
CA ALA A 263 -13.63 -1.61 -4.23
C ALA A 263 -14.75 -2.44 -4.85
N MET A 264 -15.25 -3.44 -4.12
CA MET A 264 -16.33 -4.30 -4.60
C MET A 264 -17.14 -4.92 -3.47
N PRO A 265 -18.43 -5.20 -3.68
CA PRO A 265 -19.20 -6.06 -2.81
C PRO A 265 -18.75 -7.51 -2.96
N PHE A 266 -18.89 -8.30 -1.92
CA PHE A 266 -18.67 -9.74 -1.97
C PHE A 266 -19.60 -10.46 -0.97
N GLY A 267 -20.61 -11.15 -1.47
CA GLY A 267 -21.67 -11.70 -0.63
C GLY A 267 -22.39 -10.60 0.15
N LYS A 268 -22.42 -10.72 1.48
CA LYS A 268 -22.95 -9.67 2.38
C LYS A 268 -21.90 -8.65 2.80
N GLY A 269 -20.63 -8.92 2.51
CA GLY A 269 -19.48 -8.08 2.89
C GLY A 269 -18.97 -7.22 1.75
N ARG A 270 -17.75 -6.77 1.91
CA ARG A 270 -17.09 -5.88 0.96
C ARG A 270 -15.58 -6.05 1.00
N VAL A 271 -14.95 -5.81 -0.13
CA VAL A 271 -13.50 -5.90 -0.30
C VAL A 271 -12.99 -4.60 -0.90
N VAL A 272 -11.88 -4.11 -0.34
CA VAL A 272 -11.06 -3.07 -0.93
C VAL A 272 -9.66 -3.62 -1.09
N VAL A 273 -9.10 -3.49 -2.29
CA VAL A 273 -7.72 -3.90 -2.58
C VAL A 273 -6.93 -2.69 -3.03
N PHE A 274 -5.80 -2.44 -2.37
CA PHE A 274 -4.82 -1.43 -2.77
C PHE A 274 -3.56 -2.11 -3.29
N GLY A 275 -3.11 -1.69 -4.46
CA GLY A 275 -1.84 -2.08 -5.06
C GLY A 275 -0.66 -1.20 -4.62
N GLU A 276 -0.85 -0.32 -3.63
CA GLU A 276 0.15 0.60 -3.13
C GLU A 276 0.01 0.75 -1.61
N ALA A 277 1.12 0.76 -0.89
CA ALA A 277 1.12 0.74 0.57
C ALA A 277 1.67 2.02 1.22
N ALA A 278 2.44 2.82 0.50
CA ALA A 278 3.13 3.97 1.09
C ALA A 278 2.18 5.10 1.52
N MET A 279 1.04 5.27 0.85
CA MET A 279 0.10 6.36 1.10
C MET A 279 -0.46 6.39 2.54
N LEU A 280 -0.48 5.25 3.23
CA LEU A 280 -1.00 5.13 4.60
C LEU A 280 0.08 5.18 5.68
N THR A 281 1.35 5.42 5.32
CA THR A 281 2.46 5.51 6.27
C THR A 281 2.69 6.91 6.82
N ALA A 282 1.99 7.93 6.31
CA ALA A 282 2.23 9.35 6.62
C ALA A 282 3.73 9.69 6.54
N GLN A 283 4.37 9.31 5.43
CA GLN A 283 5.81 9.51 5.26
C GLN A 283 6.18 10.98 5.35
N ASN A 284 7.14 11.30 6.22
CA ASN A 284 7.70 12.62 6.33
C ASN A 284 8.67 12.87 5.17
N HIS A 285 8.18 13.40 4.07
CA HIS A 285 9.01 13.89 2.98
C HIS A 285 9.14 15.41 3.11
N LYS A 286 10.33 15.91 3.35
CA LYS A 286 10.62 17.37 3.32
C LYS A 286 10.09 18.04 2.05
N LEU A 287 10.05 17.32 0.93
CA LEU A 287 9.47 17.78 -0.34
C LEU A 287 7.98 18.13 -0.26
N TRP A 288 7.18 17.53 0.61
CA TRP A 288 5.76 17.87 0.74
C TRP A 288 5.52 19.25 1.36
N HIS A 289 6.45 19.73 2.17
CA HIS A 289 6.38 21.05 2.78
C HIS A 289 6.89 22.16 1.85
N GLU A 290 7.68 21.82 0.83
CA GLU A 290 8.30 22.77 -0.10
C GLU A 290 7.55 22.88 -1.45
N LEU A 291 6.63 21.94 -1.75
CA LEU A 291 5.80 22.06 -2.96
C LEU A 291 4.81 23.21 -2.80
N PRO A 292 4.71 24.14 -3.78
CA PRO A 292 3.70 25.19 -3.76
C PRO A 292 2.32 24.56 -3.61
N ARG A 293 1.62 24.86 -2.53
CA ARG A 293 0.20 24.49 -2.40
C ARG A 293 -0.55 25.32 -3.44
N HIS A 294 -0.81 24.74 -4.58
CA HIS A 294 -1.73 25.35 -5.53
C HIS A 294 -3.11 25.41 -4.85
N ARG A 295 -3.49 26.62 -4.45
CA ARG A 295 -4.79 27.00 -3.90
C ARG A 295 -5.88 26.80 -4.94
#